data_fa5b0b878f97f550c4e726a9f2971b62
#
_entry.id   fa5b0b878f97f550c4e726a9f2971b62
#
_cell.length_a   1.000
_cell.length_b   1.000
_cell.length_c   1.000
_cell.angle_alpha   90.00
_cell.angle_beta   90.00
_cell.angle_gamma   90.00
#
_symmetry.space_group_name_H-M   'P 1'
#
loop_
_entity.id
_entity.type
_entity.pdbx_description
1 polymer ?
#
loop_
_entity_poly.entity_id
_entity_poly.type
_entity_poly.pdbx_seq_one_letter_code
_entity_poly.pdbx_strand_id
1 'polypeptide(L)'
;LVTGVQTCALPIWLLEVSGNPDDETVGGFQRNAENPLEADVIIIDEMSMVDLPLMYALLNAIVPGTRVILVGDVNQLPSVGPGSVLKDIISSGCFPVVKLTKIFRQAGESDIIVNAHKINRGEPVVLDNKSMDFFFLKRDDTNMIISNIITLIQKKLPKFVSASEADIQVLTPMRKGLLGVERINKILQEYLNPPKPGKQEKEYGDHLFREGDKVMQIKNNYQLEWEITTRYGMTVDKGIGVFNGDMGIIKKINTYEETVTVEYDEKKQVKYPYNLLDELELAYAITIHKAQGSEYPAVIIPLLQGPRQLYYRNLLYTAVTRARKCVTVIGSESVFQEMIQNTNQQNRNTSLAERIREFNE
;
A
#
# COMPACT_ATOMS: atom_id res chain seq x y z
N LEU A 1 8.05 6.60 35.44
CA LEU A 1 8.28 5.29 34.78
C LEU A 1 7.34 5.24 33.56
N VAL A 2 7.90 5.26 32.37
CA VAL A 2 7.13 4.98 31.14
C VAL A 2 6.97 3.48 31.09
N THR A 3 5.77 2.97 31.36
CA THR A 3 5.50 1.55 31.48
C THR A 3 5.07 0.88 30.17
N GLY A 4 4.77 1.63 29.11
CA GLY A 4 4.47 1.10 27.79
C GLY A 4 4.46 2.18 26.71
N VAL A 5 5.28 1.99 25.68
CA VAL A 5 5.17 2.71 24.41
C VAL A 5 4.69 1.69 23.39
N GLN A 6 3.50 1.92 22.87
CA GLN A 6 2.94 1.08 21.81
C GLN A 6 2.99 1.83 20.49
N THR A 7 3.78 1.32 19.54
CA THR A 7 3.83 1.83 18.16
C THR A 7 3.11 0.87 17.24
N CYS A 8 2.22 1.40 16.42
CA CYS A 8 1.53 0.61 15.42
C CYS A 8 1.52 1.37 14.09
N ALA A 9 1.92 0.71 13.02
CA ALA A 9 1.91 1.30 11.68
C ALA A 9 0.48 1.65 11.22
N LEU A 10 -0.50 0.83 11.58
CA LEU A 10 -1.90 1.05 11.24
C LEU A 10 -2.78 0.97 12.49
N PRO A 11 -3.65 1.96 12.75
CA PRO A 11 -4.55 1.97 13.91
C PRO A 11 -5.45 0.73 14.04
N ILE A 12 -5.82 0.12 12.93
CA ILE A 12 -6.65 -1.08 12.88
C ILE A 12 -6.03 -2.27 13.64
N TRP A 13 -4.69 -2.38 13.63
CA TRP A 13 -3.96 -3.42 14.36
C TRP A 13 -3.97 -3.17 15.86
N LEU A 14 -3.90 -1.89 16.24
CA LEU A 14 -3.91 -1.48 17.62
C LEU A 14 -5.27 -1.78 18.29
N LEU A 15 -6.35 -1.68 17.51
CA LEU A 15 -7.71 -1.89 17.99
C LEU A 15 -8.12 -3.38 18.07
N GLU A 16 -7.31 -4.29 17.55
CA GLU A 16 -7.58 -5.75 17.57
C GLU A 16 -8.99 -6.06 17.10
N VAL A 17 -9.16 -6.41 15.82
CA VAL A 17 -10.50 -6.70 15.30
C VAL A 17 -11.06 -7.98 15.91
N SER A 18 -12.31 -7.91 16.38
CA SER A 18 -13.05 -9.07 16.83
C SER A 18 -13.31 -10.03 15.66
N GLY A 19 -12.89 -11.29 15.80
CA GLY A 19 -13.18 -12.33 14.79
C GLY A 19 -14.63 -12.84 14.85
N ASN A 20 -15.48 -12.25 15.70
CA ASN A 20 -16.85 -12.70 15.88
C ASN A 20 -17.82 -11.87 15.01
N PRO A 21 -18.53 -12.49 14.03
CA PRO A 21 -19.48 -11.78 13.16
C PRO A 21 -20.68 -11.17 13.91
N ASP A 22 -20.98 -11.66 15.11
CA ASP A 22 -22.11 -11.24 15.93
C ASP A 22 -21.77 -10.11 16.91
N ASP A 23 -20.55 -9.56 16.84
CA ASP A 23 -20.09 -8.51 17.76
C ASP A 23 -20.67 -7.15 17.34
N GLU A 24 -21.67 -6.67 18.08
CA GLU A 24 -22.34 -5.38 17.87
C GLU A 24 -21.46 -4.16 18.25
N THR A 25 -20.18 -4.37 18.61
CA THR A 25 -19.27 -3.28 18.94
C THR A 25 -19.01 -2.39 17.72
N VAL A 26 -18.91 -1.08 17.95
CA VAL A 26 -18.67 -0.07 16.90
C VAL A 26 -17.39 -0.41 16.12
N GLY A 27 -17.56 -0.91 14.89
CA GLY A 27 -16.45 -1.30 14.02
C GLY A 27 -15.90 -2.71 14.22
N GLY A 28 -16.46 -3.53 15.13
CA GLY A 28 -15.97 -4.90 15.39
C GLY A 28 -14.58 -4.94 16.05
N PHE A 29 -14.20 -3.93 16.83
CA PHE A 29 -12.91 -3.84 17.51
C PHE A 29 -12.98 -4.36 18.94
N GLN A 30 -11.98 -5.17 19.34
CA GLN A 30 -11.87 -5.68 20.71
C GLN A 30 -11.46 -4.58 21.70
N ARG A 31 -10.65 -3.60 21.24
CA ARG A 31 -10.25 -2.44 22.03
C ARG A 31 -11.29 -1.33 21.88
N ASN A 32 -11.89 -0.94 22.99
CA ASN A 32 -12.98 0.03 23.07
C ASN A 32 -13.03 0.65 24.49
N ALA A 33 -14.11 1.36 24.82
CA ALA A 33 -14.26 1.99 26.15
C ALA A 33 -14.33 0.99 27.32
N GLU A 34 -14.79 -0.24 27.08
CA GLU A 34 -14.88 -1.30 28.11
C GLU A 34 -13.58 -2.11 28.22
N ASN A 35 -12.80 -2.16 27.12
CA ASN A 35 -11.50 -2.83 27.04
C ASN A 35 -10.46 -1.90 26.43
N PRO A 36 -10.03 -0.84 27.13
CA PRO A 36 -9.19 0.19 26.58
C PRO A 36 -7.73 -0.25 26.36
N LEU A 37 -7.00 0.56 25.64
CA LEU A 37 -5.56 0.41 25.47
C LEU A 37 -4.84 0.87 26.75
N GLU A 38 -4.11 -0.03 27.37
CA GLU A 38 -3.34 0.25 28.58
C GLU A 38 -1.93 0.74 28.22
N ALA A 39 -1.80 2.03 27.90
CA ALA A 39 -0.53 2.65 27.55
C ALA A 39 -0.45 4.10 28.02
N ASP A 40 0.72 4.52 28.48
CA ASP A 40 0.98 5.93 28.83
C ASP A 40 1.15 6.82 27.59
N VAL A 41 1.69 6.23 26.50
CA VAL A 41 1.94 6.92 25.21
C VAL A 41 1.53 6.01 24.07
N ILE A 42 0.73 6.53 23.15
CA ILE A 42 0.33 5.86 21.92
C ILE A 42 0.87 6.68 20.76
N ILE A 43 1.66 6.05 19.87
CA ILE A 43 2.16 6.65 18.64
C ILE A 43 1.47 5.96 17.46
N ILE A 44 0.78 6.73 16.65
CA ILE A 44 0.01 6.25 15.51
C ILE A 44 0.66 6.80 14.25
N ASP A 45 1.16 5.91 13.43
CA ASP A 45 1.74 6.24 12.13
C ASP A 45 0.73 6.07 11.00
N GLU A 46 1.07 6.53 9.80
CA GLU A 46 0.24 6.50 8.58
C GLU A 46 -1.16 7.11 8.78
N MET A 47 -1.24 8.19 9.56
CA MET A 47 -2.51 8.88 9.87
C MET A 47 -3.24 9.43 8.63
N SER A 48 -2.57 9.55 7.48
CA SER A 48 -3.22 9.88 6.20
C SER A 48 -4.29 8.86 5.78
N MET A 49 -4.15 7.60 6.23
CA MET A 49 -5.06 6.51 5.93
C MET A 49 -6.24 6.38 6.91
N VAL A 50 -6.26 7.16 7.99
CA VAL A 50 -7.29 7.10 9.03
C VAL A 50 -8.50 7.95 8.65
N ASP A 51 -9.67 7.30 8.58
CA ASP A 51 -10.97 7.94 8.38
C ASP A 51 -11.66 8.30 9.70
N LEU A 52 -12.82 8.95 9.64
CA LEU A 52 -13.57 9.34 10.83
C LEU A 52 -14.06 8.16 11.68
N PRO A 53 -14.63 7.08 11.11
CA PRO A 53 -15.03 5.90 11.88
C PRO A 53 -13.87 5.26 12.63
N LEU A 54 -12.73 5.08 11.98
CA LEU A 54 -11.55 4.49 12.60
C LEU A 54 -10.96 5.40 13.70
N MET A 55 -10.93 6.72 13.47
CA MET A 55 -10.51 7.68 14.49
C MET A 55 -11.45 7.67 15.70
N TYR A 56 -12.75 7.59 15.48
CA TYR A 56 -13.73 7.48 16.55
C TYR A 56 -13.53 6.21 17.39
N ALA A 57 -13.36 5.07 16.74
CA ALA A 57 -13.08 3.80 17.43
C ALA A 57 -11.80 3.88 18.26
N LEU A 58 -10.73 4.47 17.67
CA LEU A 58 -9.46 4.67 18.35
C LEU A 58 -9.59 5.55 19.61
N LEU A 59 -10.28 6.68 19.51
CA LEU A 59 -10.48 7.58 20.64
C LEU A 59 -11.29 6.95 21.77
N ASN A 60 -12.25 6.08 21.44
CA ASN A 60 -13.00 5.33 22.43
C ASN A 60 -12.15 4.27 23.16
N ALA A 61 -11.09 3.79 22.53
CA ALA A 61 -10.18 2.82 23.13
C ALA A 61 -9.04 3.46 23.96
N ILE A 62 -8.91 4.78 23.97
CA ILE A 62 -7.84 5.50 24.65
C ILE A 62 -8.32 5.99 26.01
N VAL A 63 -7.57 5.69 27.07
CA VAL A 63 -7.86 6.15 28.43
C VAL A 63 -7.53 7.65 28.56
N PRO A 64 -8.39 8.45 29.23
CA PRO A 64 -8.07 9.84 29.55
C PRO A 64 -6.74 9.97 30.31
N GLY A 65 -5.85 10.85 29.82
CA GLY A 65 -4.50 11.03 30.37
C GLY A 65 -3.39 10.37 29.54
N THR A 66 -3.74 9.46 28.65
CA THR A 66 -2.78 8.89 27.66
C THR A 66 -2.29 9.96 26.69
N ARG A 67 -0.99 10.02 26.47
CA ARG A 67 -0.40 10.89 25.44
C ARG A 67 -0.53 10.27 24.06
N VAL A 68 -1.12 10.98 23.12
CA VAL A 68 -1.28 10.53 21.73
C VAL A 68 -0.39 11.33 20.80
N ILE A 69 0.39 10.66 19.97
CA ILE A 69 1.24 11.24 18.92
C ILE A 69 0.76 10.73 17.59
N LEU A 70 0.29 11.63 16.73
CA LEU A 70 -0.21 11.32 15.39
C LEU A 70 0.88 11.65 14.37
N VAL A 71 1.32 10.65 13.60
CA VAL A 71 2.35 10.79 12.56
C VAL A 71 1.72 10.48 11.20
N GLY A 72 2.04 11.27 10.17
CA GLY A 72 1.52 11.00 8.83
C GLY A 72 1.85 12.12 7.84
N ASP A 73 1.57 11.87 6.59
CA ASP A 73 1.82 12.79 5.48
C ASP A 73 0.51 13.20 4.82
N VAL A 74 0.10 14.44 5.03
CA VAL A 74 -1.14 15.02 4.46
C VAL A 74 -1.09 15.17 2.93
N ASN A 75 0.07 15.01 2.31
CA ASN A 75 0.27 15.13 0.87
C ASN A 75 0.17 13.77 0.16
N GLN A 76 0.18 12.66 0.90
CA GLN A 76 -0.15 11.35 0.37
C GLN A 76 -1.66 11.24 0.06
N LEU A 77 -2.07 10.11 -0.47
CA LEU A 77 -3.48 9.83 -0.71
C LEU A 77 -4.25 9.80 0.62
N PRO A 78 -5.46 10.39 0.67
CA PRO A 78 -6.30 10.33 1.86
C PRO A 78 -6.86 8.92 2.07
N SER A 79 -7.44 8.68 3.25
CA SER A 79 -8.19 7.47 3.56
C SER A 79 -9.25 7.15 2.50
N VAL A 80 -9.62 5.89 2.34
CA VAL A 80 -10.74 5.51 1.45
C VAL A 80 -12.09 5.91 2.07
N GLY A 81 -12.25 5.75 3.37
CA GLY A 81 -13.45 6.13 4.11
C GLY A 81 -13.61 7.66 4.30
N PRO A 82 -14.69 8.09 4.92
CA PRO A 82 -15.08 9.51 5.01
C PRO A 82 -14.16 10.33 5.92
N GLY A 83 -14.03 11.62 5.61
CA GLY A 83 -13.28 12.59 6.41
C GLY A 83 -11.85 12.83 5.94
N SER A 84 -11.19 13.78 6.57
CA SER A 84 -9.78 14.14 6.35
C SER A 84 -9.10 14.40 7.70
N VAL A 85 -9.17 13.41 8.58
CA VAL A 85 -8.89 13.54 10.02
C VAL A 85 -7.57 14.26 10.31
N LEU A 86 -6.45 13.77 9.78
CA LEU A 86 -5.14 14.39 10.04
C LEU A 86 -5.08 15.85 9.54
N LYS A 87 -5.60 16.11 8.34
CA LYS A 87 -5.64 17.45 7.75
C LYS A 87 -6.51 18.40 8.56
N ASP A 88 -7.67 17.93 9.04
CA ASP A 88 -8.60 18.72 9.82
C ASP A 88 -8.06 19.04 11.22
N ILE A 89 -7.41 18.07 11.88
CA ILE A 89 -6.73 18.28 13.16
C ILE A 89 -5.65 19.35 13.01
N ILE A 90 -4.80 19.26 11.98
CA ILE A 90 -3.75 20.25 11.71
C ILE A 90 -4.36 21.62 11.40
N SER A 91 -5.39 21.69 10.56
CA SER A 91 -6.02 22.96 10.15
C SER A 91 -6.86 23.61 11.23
N SER A 92 -7.27 22.88 12.27
CA SER A 92 -7.95 23.46 13.44
C SER A 92 -7.07 24.46 14.18
N GLY A 93 -5.74 24.23 14.21
CA GLY A 93 -4.80 25.06 14.95
C GLY A 93 -4.83 24.86 16.47
N CYS A 94 -5.63 23.91 16.96
CA CYS A 94 -5.84 23.66 18.39
C CYS A 94 -4.82 22.71 19.02
N PHE A 95 -4.01 22.06 18.21
CA PHE A 95 -3.03 21.07 18.68
C PHE A 95 -1.60 21.46 18.29
N PRO A 96 -0.59 21.10 19.08
CA PRO A 96 0.81 21.27 18.69
C PRO A 96 1.13 20.47 17.42
N VAL A 97 1.71 21.12 16.41
CA VAL A 97 2.09 20.49 15.15
C VAL A 97 3.57 20.69 14.90
N VAL A 98 4.27 19.59 14.63
CA VAL A 98 5.66 19.61 14.15
C VAL A 98 5.68 19.18 12.70
N LYS A 99 6.08 20.08 11.80
CA LYS A 99 6.20 19.79 10.38
C LYS A 99 7.66 19.54 10.02
N LEU A 100 7.95 18.32 9.56
CA LEU A 100 9.27 17.95 9.07
C LEU A 100 9.44 18.51 7.65
N THR A 101 10.34 19.49 7.51
CA THR A 101 10.59 20.20 6.23
C THR A 101 12.00 20.05 5.72
N LYS A 102 12.92 19.57 6.57
CA LYS A 102 14.33 19.44 6.21
C LYS A 102 14.62 18.08 5.58
N ILE A 103 15.19 18.09 4.40
CA ILE A 103 15.79 16.92 3.76
C ILE A 103 17.20 16.80 4.32
N PHE A 104 17.52 15.70 4.99
CA PHE A 104 18.88 15.46 5.48
C PHE A 104 19.85 15.25 4.31
N ARG A 105 21.16 15.57 4.51
CA ARG A 105 22.18 15.50 3.47
C ARG A 105 22.22 14.16 2.72
N GLN A 106 22.09 13.04 3.41
CA GLN A 106 22.05 11.70 2.79
C GLN A 106 20.78 11.49 1.94
N ALA A 107 19.66 12.06 2.33
CA ALA A 107 18.41 12.02 1.57
C ALA A 107 18.39 13.09 0.45
N GLY A 108 19.18 14.16 0.56
CA GLY A 108 19.29 15.20 -0.47
C GLY A 108 20.12 14.79 -1.69
N GLU A 109 20.82 13.65 -1.63
CA GLU A 109 21.49 13.01 -2.78
C GLU A 109 20.54 12.11 -3.58
N SER A 110 19.36 11.76 -3.03
CA SER A 110 18.34 10.96 -3.72
C SER A 110 17.39 11.85 -4.51
N ASP A 111 17.38 11.66 -5.82
CA ASP A 111 16.45 12.37 -6.70
C ASP A 111 15.01 11.88 -6.52
N ILE A 112 14.77 10.68 -5.99
CA ILE A 112 13.44 10.23 -5.57
C ILE A 112 12.85 11.22 -4.59
N ILE A 113 13.59 11.55 -3.52
CA ILE A 113 13.14 12.45 -2.45
C ILE A 113 13.02 13.89 -2.97
N VAL A 114 14.03 14.38 -3.67
CA VAL A 114 14.03 15.73 -4.24
C VAL A 114 12.86 15.91 -5.21
N ASN A 115 12.64 14.94 -6.10
CA ASN A 115 11.56 15.00 -7.08
C ASN A 115 10.18 14.79 -6.43
N ALA A 116 10.05 13.97 -5.40
CA ALA A 116 8.82 13.86 -4.62
C ALA A 116 8.43 15.23 -4.01
N HIS A 117 9.38 15.95 -3.43
CA HIS A 117 9.14 17.30 -2.92
C HIS A 117 8.78 18.31 -4.01
N LYS A 118 9.44 18.25 -5.19
CA LYS A 118 9.08 19.09 -6.33
C LYS A 118 7.66 18.79 -6.82
N ILE A 119 7.32 17.50 -6.98
CA ILE A 119 5.96 17.07 -7.34
C ILE A 119 4.95 17.65 -6.35
N ASN A 120 5.20 17.48 -5.04
CA ASN A 120 4.30 17.96 -4.00
C ASN A 120 4.07 19.48 -4.07
N ARG A 121 5.11 20.26 -4.39
CA ARG A 121 5.02 21.73 -4.53
C ARG A 121 4.53 22.20 -5.90
N GLY A 122 4.31 21.27 -6.84
CA GLY A 122 3.93 21.62 -8.22
C GLY A 122 5.06 22.20 -9.05
N GLU A 123 6.30 21.94 -8.63
CA GLU A 123 7.50 22.40 -9.33
C GLU A 123 7.88 21.45 -10.46
N PRO A 124 8.52 21.94 -11.54
CA PRO A 124 8.98 21.09 -12.63
C PRO A 124 10.04 20.08 -12.17
N VAL A 125 9.93 18.85 -12.65
CA VAL A 125 10.90 17.78 -12.47
C VAL A 125 11.77 17.67 -13.71
N VAL A 126 13.10 17.55 -13.53
CA VAL A 126 14.03 17.34 -14.64
C VAL A 126 14.03 15.86 -15.02
N LEU A 127 13.75 15.58 -16.31
CA LEU A 127 13.58 14.21 -16.83
C LEU A 127 14.71 13.84 -17.83
N ASP A 128 15.96 14.19 -17.49
CA ASP A 128 17.13 13.99 -18.39
C ASP A 128 17.84 12.65 -18.18
N ASN A 129 17.35 11.81 -17.27
CA ASN A 129 17.90 10.48 -16.91
C ASN A 129 19.37 10.49 -16.45
N LYS A 130 19.85 11.60 -15.89
CA LYS A 130 21.18 11.68 -15.26
C LYS A 130 21.14 11.30 -13.78
N SER A 131 19.96 11.10 -13.24
CA SER A 131 19.72 10.64 -11.89
C SER A 131 20.30 9.25 -11.64
N MET A 132 20.63 8.98 -10.37
CA MET A 132 21.09 7.66 -9.93
C MET A 132 19.92 6.76 -9.49
N ASP A 133 18.71 7.31 -9.24
CA ASP A 133 17.60 6.57 -8.65
C ASP A 133 16.22 6.95 -9.22
N PHE A 134 16.13 7.99 -10.05
CA PHE A 134 14.89 8.46 -10.67
C PHE A 134 15.02 8.52 -12.19
N PHE A 135 14.23 7.73 -12.91
CA PHE A 135 14.30 7.63 -14.36
C PHE A 135 12.94 7.88 -15.03
N PHE A 136 12.97 8.50 -16.20
CA PHE A 136 11.80 8.70 -17.04
C PHE A 136 12.04 8.14 -18.45
N LEU A 137 11.27 7.12 -18.84
CA LEU A 137 11.31 6.54 -20.18
C LEU A 137 10.13 7.05 -21.00
N LYS A 138 10.37 8.01 -21.89
CA LYS A 138 9.34 8.57 -22.77
C LYS A 138 8.85 7.52 -23.75
N ARG A 139 7.59 7.14 -23.64
CA ARG A 139 6.90 6.18 -24.52
C ARG A 139 5.43 6.57 -24.62
N ASP A 140 4.91 6.58 -25.85
CA ASP A 140 3.52 6.93 -26.11
C ASP A 140 2.70 5.72 -26.60
N ASP A 141 3.36 4.59 -26.86
CA ASP A 141 2.73 3.33 -27.27
C ASP A 141 2.62 2.35 -26.10
N THR A 142 1.41 1.81 -25.89
CA THR A 142 1.10 0.87 -24.80
C THR A 142 1.93 -0.40 -24.85
N ASN A 143 2.17 -0.97 -26.03
CA ASN A 143 2.90 -2.23 -26.14
C ASN A 143 4.39 -2.00 -25.85
N MET A 144 4.93 -0.86 -26.28
CA MET A 144 6.29 -0.46 -25.92
C MET A 144 6.44 -0.25 -24.40
N ILE A 145 5.45 0.36 -23.74
CA ILE A 145 5.46 0.53 -22.29
C ILE A 145 5.50 -0.84 -21.61
N ILE A 146 4.61 -1.76 -21.97
CA ILE A 146 4.53 -3.09 -21.40
C ILE A 146 5.84 -3.88 -21.64
N SER A 147 6.38 -3.84 -22.85
CA SER A 147 7.66 -4.49 -23.17
C SER A 147 8.82 -3.93 -22.34
N ASN A 148 8.84 -2.61 -22.09
CA ASN A 148 9.84 -2.00 -21.21
C ASN A 148 9.64 -2.44 -19.76
N ILE A 149 8.40 -2.53 -19.25
CA ILE A 149 8.12 -3.04 -17.89
C ILE A 149 8.69 -4.45 -17.73
N ILE A 150 8.38 -5.37 -18.65
CA ILE A 150 8.89 -6.74 -18.62
C ILE A 150 10.43 -6.76 -18.61
N THR A 151 11.05 -5.98 -19.50
CA THR A 151 12.51 -5.91 -19.60
C THR A 151 13.15 -5.35 -18.33
N LEU A 152 12.55 -4.36 -17.70
CA LEU A 152 13.02 -3.78 -16.46
C LEU A 152 12.94 -4.78 -15.31
N ILE A 153 11.82 -5.51 -15.18
CA ILE A 153 11.64 -6.50 -14.11
C ILE A 153 12.58 -7.68 -14.30
N GLN A 154 12.70 -8.24 -15.50
CA GLN A 154 13.49 -9.45 -15.72
C GLN A 154 15.01 -9.21 -15.79
N LYS A 155 15.45 -8.07 -16.33
CA LYS A 155 16.86 -7.91 -16.73
C LYS A 155 17.60 -6.80 -16.03
N LYS A 156 16.93 -5.67 -15.71
CA LYS A 156 17.63 -4.45 -15.28
C LYS A 156 17.51 -4.17 -13.80
N LEU A 157 16.30 -4.02 -13.30
CA LEU A 157 16.07 -3.55 -11.94
C LEU A 157 16.55 -4.52 -10.84
N PRO A 158 16.40 -5.86 -10.95
CA PRO A 158 16.88 -6.77 -9.92
C PRO A 158 18.37 -6.59 -9.63
N LYS A 159 19.18 -6.45 -10.67
CA LYS A 159 20.62 -6.21 -10.53
C LYS A 159 20.93 -4.82 -10.02
N PHE A 160 20.16 -3.83 -10.49
CA PHE A 160 20.37 -2.41 -10.13
C PHE A 160 20.10 -2.14 -8.65
N VAL A 161 18.99 -2.67 -8.10
CA VAL A 161 18.60 -2.44 -6.71
C VAL A 161 19.04 -3.57 -5.76
N SER A 162 19.71 -4.62 -6.27
CA SER A 162 20.10 -5.81 -5.50
C SER A 162 18.89 -6.44 -4.79
N ALA A 163 17.87 -6.78 -5.57
CA ALA A 163 16.61 -7.37 -5.10
C ALA A 163 16.11 -8.45 -6.07
N SER A 164 15.10 -9.22 -5.71
CA SER A 164 14.47 -10.20 -6.59
C SER A 164 13.50 -9.54 -7.57
N GLU A 165 13.09 -10.27 -8.61
CA GLU A 165 12.02 -9.81 -9.52
C GLU A 165 10.70 -9.59 -8.77
N ALA A 166 10.43 -10.40 -7.75
CA ALA A 166 9.24 -10.27 -6.92
C ALA A 166 9.20 -9.00 -6.07
N ASP A 167 10.36 -8.41 -5.75
CA ASP A 167 10.45 -7.17 -4.96
C ASP A 167 10.22 -5.91 -5.79
N ILE A 168 10.15 -6.04 -7.12
CA ILE A 168 9.87 -4.92 -8.01
C ILE A 168 8.37 -4.78 -8.18
N GLN A 169 7.86 -3.55 -8.00
CA GLN A 169 6.43 -3.32 -8.03
C GLN A 169 6.03 -2.38 -9.16
N VAL A 170 5.04 -2.80 -9.95
CA VAL A 170 4.37 -1.91 -10.91
C VAL A 170 3.19 -1.23 -10.22
N LEU A 171 3.17 0.10 -10.22
CA LEU A 171 2.13 0.92 -9.63
C LEU A 171 1.37 1.67 -10.72
N THR A 172 0.08 1.42 -10.87
CA THR A 172 -0.75 2.08 -11.88
C THR A 172 -1.88 2.89 -11.26
N PRO A 173 -2.28 4.02 -11.86
CA PRO A 173 -3.41 4.81 -11.39
C PRO A 173 -4.76 4.08 -11.47
N MET A 174 -4.90 3.09 -12.36
CA MET A 174 -6.20 2.52 -12.73
C MET A 174 -6.25 1.01 -12.55
N ARG A 175 -7.43 0.50 -12.20
CA ARG A 175 -7.71 -0.94 -12.18
C ARG A 175 -7.96 -1.50 -13.58
N LYS A 176 -8.75 -0.80 -14.39
CA LYS A 176 -9.14 -1.20 -15.76
C LYS A 176 -8.51 -0.28 -16.80
N GLY A 177 -8.44 -0.74 -18.05
CA GLY A 177 -7.92 0.01 -19.18
C GLY A 177 -6.60 -0.53 -19.72
N LEU A 178 -6.00 0.20 -20.68
CA LEU A 178 -4.82 -0.26 -21.42
C LEU A 178 -3.59 -0.51 -20.53
N LEU A 179 -3.40 0.32 -19.50
CA LEU A 179 -2.36 0.19 -18.48
C LEU A 179 -2.97 -0.06 -17.09
N GLY A 180 -4.16 -0.67 -17.04
CA GLY A 180 -4.82 -1.05 -15.78
C GLY A 180 -4.23 -2.33 -15.19
N VAL A 181 -4.40 -2.47 -13.87
CA VAL A 181 -3.92 -3.61 -13.07
C VAL A 181 -4.32 -4.95 -13.69
N GLU A 182 -5.59 -5.11 -14.06
CA GLU A 182 -6.14 -6.37 -14.57
C GLU A 182 -5.41 -6.84 -15.84
N ARG A 183 -5.18 -5.93 -16.79
CA ARG A 183 -4.48 -6.25 -18.04
C ARG A 183 -2.99 -6.47 -17.83
N ILE A 184 -2.35 -5.58 -17.04
CA ILE A 184 -0.91 -5.69 -16.79
C ILE A 184 -0.59 -6.99 -16.06
N ASN A 185 -1.39 -7.39 -15.06
CA ASN A 185 -1.18 -8.63 -14.32
C ASN A 185 -1.25 -9.86 -15.21
N LYS A 186 -2.26 -9.95 -16.10
CA LYS A 186 -2.37 -11.07 -17.07
C LYS A 186 -1.12 -11.16 -17.96
N ILE A 187 -0.66 -10.03 -18.50
CA ILE A 187 0.51 -10.00 -19.35
C ILE A 187 1.77 -10.34 -18.55
N LEU A 188 1.97 -9.74 -17.37
CA LEU A 188 3.15 -10.00 -16.57
C LEU A 188 3.21 -11.45 -16.08
N GLN A 189 2.07 -12.07 -15.75
CA GLN A 189 2.01 -13.49 -15.42
C GLN A 189 2.55 -14.36 -16.56
N GLU A 190 2.11 -14.11 -17.80
CA GLU A 190 2.57 -14.87 -18.98
C GLU A 190 4.09 -14.76 -19.23
N TYR A 191 4.67 -13.59 -18.94
CA TYR A 191 6.10 -13.36 -19.19
C TYR A 191 7.00 -13.69 -17.99
N LEU A 192 6.55 -13.44 -16.76
CA LEU A 192 7.35 -13.63 -15.55
C LEU A 192 7.17 -15.04 -14.97
N ASN A 193 5.98 -15.59 -15.10
CA ASN A 193 5.62 -16.91 -14.59
C ASN A 193 4.88 -17.74 -15.66
N PRO A 194 5.50 -18.05 -16.81
CA PRO A 194 4.86 -18.80 -17.89
C PRO A 194 4.47 -20.22 -17.45
N PRO A 195 3.45 -20.81 -18.10
CA PRO A 195 3.08 -22.20 -17.84
C PRO A 195 4.25 -23.13 -18.12
N LYS A 196 4.45 -24.13 -17.27
CA LYS A 196 5.50 -25.14 -17.41
C LYS A 196 4.94 -26.51 -17.03
N PRO A 197 5.40 -27.60 -17.66
CA PRO A 197 5.05 -28.95 -17.23
C PRO A 197 5.34 -29.15 -15.74
N GLY A 198 4.33 -29.64 -15.00
CA GLY A 198 4.41 -29.87 -13.56
C GLY A 198 3.97 -28.71 -12.67
N LYS A 199 3.81 -27.50 -13.20
CA LYS A 199 3.14 -26.42 -12.47
C LYS A 199 1.63 -26.60 -12.49
N GLN A 200 1.03 -26.51 -11.32
CA GLN A 200 -0.42 -26.55 -11.20
C GLN A 200 -1.02 -25.15 -11.41
N GLU A 201 -2.22 -25.14 -11.96
CA GLU A 201 -3.01 -23.95 -12.21
C GLU A 201 -4.43 -24.13 -11.65
N LYS A 202 -5.04 -23.04 -11.24
CA LYS A 202 -6.43 -22.99 -10.79
C LYS A 202 -7.14 -21.78 -11.36
N GLU A 203 -8.17 -22.04 -12.15
CA GLU A 203 -9.12 -21.00 -12.58
C GLU A 203 -10.11 -20.70 -11.45
N TYR A 204 -10.34 -19.42 -11.19
CA TYR A 204 -11.34 -18.93 -10.26
C TYR A 204 -11.93 -17.61 -10.76
N GLY A 205 -13.18 -17.63 -11.19
CA GLY A 205 -13.80 -16.49 -11.87
C GLY A 205 -13.01 -16.07 -13.12
N ASP A 206 -12.66 -14.79 -13.20
CA ASP A 206 -11.86 -14.24 -14.31
C ASP A 206 -10.33 -14.34 -14.07
N HIS A 207 -9.92 -14.99 -12.99
CA HIS A 207 -8.51 -15.12 -12.57
C HIS A 207 -8.01 -16.55 -12.84
N LEU A 208 -6.77 -16.62 -13.34
CA LEU A 208 -6.00 -17.84 -13.40
C LEU A 208 -4.85 -17.71 -12.41
N PHE A 209 -4.82 -18.55 -11.40
CA PHE A 209 -3.71 -18.65 -10.44
C PHE A 209 -2.78 -19.80 -10.85
N ARG A 210 -1.49 -19.57 -10.72
CA ARG A 210 -0.43 -20.53 -11.08
C ARG A 210 0.61 -20.60 -9.97
N GLU A 211 1.14 -21.76 -9.70
CA GLU A 211 2.29 -21.89 -8.77
C GLU A 211 3.43 -20.94 -9.17
N GLY A 212 3.94 -20.17 -8.21
CA GLY A 212 4.94 -19.14 -8.41
C GLY A 212 4.36 -17.74 -8.69
N ASP A 213 3.04 -17.59 -8.77
CA ASP A 213 2.43 -16.26 -8.93
C ASP A 213 2.62 -15.39 -7.70
N LYS A 214 2.88 -14.10 -7.95
CA LYS A 214 2.81 -13.06 -6.94
C LYS A 214 1.36 -12.65 -6.75
N VAL A 215 0.87 -12.75 -5.53
CA VAL A 215 -0.50 -12.45 -5.14
C VAL A 215 -0.57 -11.48 -3.97
N MET A 216 -1.73 -10.85 -3.79
CA MET A 216 -2.04 -9.98 -2.67
C MET A 216 -3.37 -10.40 -2.06
N GLN A 217 -3.43 -10.44 -0.74
CA GLN A 217 -4.67 -10.50 0.02
C GLN A 217 -5.45 -9.20 -0.18
N ILE A 218 -6.73 -9.26 -0.53
CA ILE A 218 -7.55 -8.08 -0.85
C ILE A 218 -8.67 -7.79 0.15
N LYS A 219 -8.81 -8.66 1.15
CA LYS A 219 -9.75 -8.52 2.27
C LYS A 219 -9.01 -8.81 3.58
N ASN A 220 -9.47 -8.24 4.68
CA ASN A 220 -8.99 -8.68 5.99
C ASN A 220 -9.68 -10.00 6.34
N ASN A 221 -8.90 -11.02 6.66
CA ASN A 221 -9.41 -12.30 7.16
C ASN A 221 -8.74 -12.64 8.49
N TYR A 222 -9.42 -12.39 9.58
CA TYR A 222 -8.91 -12.53 10.93
C TYR A 222 -8.93 -13.97 11.44
N GLN A 223 -9.59 -14.88 10.72
CA GLN A 223 -9.72 -16.28 11.09
C GLN A 223 -8.80 -17.21 10.31
N LEU A 224 -8.20 -16.69 9.24
CA LEU A 224 -7.34 -17.49 8.39
C LEU A 224 -6.01 -17.81 9.08
N GLU A 225 -5.76 -19.10 9.26
CA GLU A 225 -4.58 -19.58 9.97
C GLU A 225 -3.32 -19.51 9.10
N TRP A 226 -2.22 -19.13 9.71
CA TRP A 226 -0.90 -19.23 9.10
C TRP A 226 0.05 -20.06 9.96
N GLU A 227 1.01 -20.72 9.31
CA GLU A 227 2.05 -21.48 9.97
C GLU A 227 3.43 -21.20 9.35
N ILE A 228 4.46 -21.24 10.19
CA ILE A 228 5.86 -21.24 9.73
C ILE A 228 6.38 -22.67 9.93
N THR A 229 6.84 -23.27 8.82
CA THR A 229 7.35 -24.66 8.87
C THR A 229 8.85 -24.72 8.60
N THR A 230 9.53 -25.67 9.23
CA THR A 230 10.91 -26.02 8.91
C THR A 230 10.98 -26.74 7.56
N ARG A 231 12.20 -26.94 7.04
CA ARG A 231 12.45 -27.77 5.83
C ARG A 231 11.94 -29.19 5.96
N TYR A 232 11.74 -29.69 7.18
CA TYR A 232 11.27 -31.05 7.49
C TYR A 232 9.76 -31.10 7.76
N GLY A 233 9.03 -29.99 7.53
CA GLY A 233 7.58 -29.91 7.72
C GLY A 233 7.12 -29.79 9.18
N MET A 234 8.03 -29.53 10.12
CA MET A 234 7.65 -29.26 11.52
C MET A 234 7.24 -27.79 11.67
N THR A 235 6.07 -27.55 12.26
CA THR A 235 5.60 -26.20 12.57
C THR A 235 6.44 -25.60 13.71
N VAL A 236 7.03 -24.41 13.45
CA VAL A 236 7.84 -23.65 14.39
C VAL A 236 7.00 -22.57 15.06
N ASP A 237 6.10 -21.96 14.29
CA ASP A 237 5.22 -20.89 14.74
C ASP A 237 3.89 -20.95 14.00
N LYS A 238 2.83 -20.45 14.61
CA LYS A 238 1.49 -20.39 14.04
C LYS A 238 0.71 -19.22 14.61
N GLY A 239 -0.22 -18.73 13.84
CA GLY A 239 -1.12 -17.67 14.27
C GLY A 239 -2.32 -17.58 13.36
N ILE A 240 -3.09 -16.53 13.54
CA ILE A 240 -4.28 -16.22 12.76
C ILE A 240 -4.20 -14.80 12.21
N GLY A 241 -4.91 -14.58 11.10
CA GLY A 241 -5.05 -13.28 10.48
C GLY A 241 -4.12 -13.08 9.28
N VAL A 242 -4.74 -12.74 8.15
CA VAL A 242 -4.09 -12.25 6.92
C VAL A 242 -4.84 -11.00 6.49
N PHE A 243 -4.10 -9.97 6.09
CA PHE A 243 -4.69 -8.64 5.96
C PHE A 243 -4.64 -8.10 4.54
N ASN A 244 -5.57 -7.22 4.25
CA ASN A 244 -5.62 -6.52 2.96
C ASN A 244 -4.31 -5.74 2.73
N GLY A 245 -3.62 -6.08 1.64
CA GLY A 245 -2.31 -5.55 1.29
C GLY A 245 -1.14 -6.53 1.51
N ASP A 246 -1.34 -7.61 2.28
CA ASP A 246 -0.31 -8.63 2.46
C ASP A 246 0.02 -9.27 1.11
N MET A 247 1.31 -9.31 0.78
CA MET A 247 1.81 -9.88 -0.47
C MET A 247 2.50 -11.21 -0.24
N GLY A 248 2.23 -12.16 -1.13
CA GLY A 248 2.83 -13.49 -1.06
C GLY A 248 3.06 -14.12 -2.43
N ILE A 249 3.65 -15.30 -2.39
CA ILE A 249 3.90 -16.13 -3.58
C ILE A 249 3.14 -17.45 -3.43
N ILE A 250 2.41 -17.84 -4.44
CA ILE A 250 1.76 -19.15 -4.49
C ILE A 250 2.84 -20.24 -4.55
N LYS A 251 2.93 -21.05 -3.51
CA LYS A 251 3.90 -22.14 -3.41
C LYS A 251 3.36 -23.43 -3.97
N LYS A 252 2.10 -23.72 -3.73
CA LYS A 252 1.50 -24.99 -4.11
C LYS A 252 0.01 -24.83 -4.38
N ILE A 253 -0.45 -25.48 -5.42
CA ILE A 253 -1.88 -25.69 -5.71
C ILE A 253 -2.16 -27.18 -5.57
N ASN A 254 -2.97 -27.54 -4.59
CA ASN A 254 -3.36 -28.93 -4.34
C ASN A 254 -4.77 -29.16 -4.83
N THR A 255 -4.90 -29.81 -5.99
CA THR A 255 -6.21 -30.09 -6.62
C THR A 255 -7.00 -31.18 -5.89
N TYR A 256 -6.33 -32.03 -5.09
CA TYR A 256 -6.97 -33.08 -4.31
C TYR A 256 -7.59 -32.53 -3.01
N GLU A 257 -6.85 -31.67 -2.32
CA GLU A 257 -7.32 -31.00 -1.11
C GLU A 257 -8.12 -29.73 -1.40
N GLU A 258 -8.22 -29.33 -2.66
CA GLU A 258 -8.84 -28.10 -3.12
C GLU A 258 -8.32 -26.85 -2.40
N THR A 259 -6.98 -26.75 -2.29
CA THR A 259 -6.30 -25.65 -1.58
C THR A 259 -5.20 -25.00 -2.41
N VAL A 260 -4.98 -23.71 -2.15
CA VAL A 260 -3.82 -22.94 -2.63
C VAL A 260 -3.00 -22.50 -1.42
N THR A 261 -1.72 -22.86 -1.40
CA THR A 261 -0.79 -22.43 -0.34
C THR A 261 -0.04 -21.19 -0.81
N VAL A 262 -0.17 -20.10 -0.07
CA VAL A 262 0.56 -18.84 -0.30
C VAL A 262 1.59 -18.65 0.81
N GLU A 263 2.83 -18.32 0.43
CA GLU A 263 3.88 -17.92 1.37
C GLU A 263 4.00 -16.41 1.37
N TYR A 264 3.75 -15.82 2.53
CA TYR A 264 3.90 -14.40 2.84
C TYR A 264 5.28 -14.09 3.44
N ASP A 265 5.52 -12.85 3.79
CA ASP A 265 6.73 -12.43 4.49
C ASP A 265 6.96 -13.25 5.76
N GLU A 266 8.22 -13.30 6.22
CA GLU A 266 8.65 -14.12 7.36
C GLU A 266 8.38 -15.62 7.18
N LYS A 267 8.13 -16.08 5.94
CA LYS A 267 7.81 -17.48 5.59
C LYS A 267 6.49 -18.00 6.19
N LYS A 268 5.58 -17.11 6.50
CA LYS A 268 4.22 -17.47 6.91
C LYS A 268 3.50 -18.14 5.74
N GLN A 269 3.07 -19.37 5.92
CA GLN A 269 2.32 -20.13 4.92
C GLN A 269 0.85 -20.20 5.30
N VAL A 270 0.00 -19.85 4.34
CA VAL A 270 -1.44 -19.84 4.49
C VAL A 270 -2.06 -20.77 3.47
N LYS A 271 -2.97 -21.63 3.90
CA LYS A 271 -3.72 -22.53 3.02
C LYS A 271 -5.10 -21.94 2.76
N TYR A 272 -5.34 -21.53 1.53
CA TYR A 272 -6.63 -21.05 1.07
C TYR A 272 -7.45 -22.19 0.48
N PRO A 273 -8.59 -22.57 1.07
CA PRO A 273 -9.53 -23.40 0.36
C PRO A 273 -10.07 -22.64 -0.87
N TYR A 274 -10.46 -23.37 -1.91
CA TYR A 274 -10.84 -22.75 -3.21
C TYR A 274 -11.97 -21.72 -3.11
N ASN A 275 -12.88 -21.87 -2.15
CA ASN A 275 -13.98 -20.93 -1.92
C ASN A 275 -13.52 -19.57 -1.33
N LEU A 276 -12.28 -19.44 -0.87
CA LEU A 276 -11.68 -18.20 -0.38
C LEU A 276 -10.73 -17.54 -1.38
N LEU A 277 -10.62 -18.04 -2.61
CA LEU A 277 -9.75 -17.46 -3.63
C LEU A 277 -10.24 -16.09 -4.14
N ASP A 278 -11.47 -15.68 -3.82
CA ASP A 278 -11.94 -14.31 -4.04
C ASP A 278 -11.28 -13.28 -3.12
N GLU A 279 -10.51 -13.73 -2.12
CA GLU A 279 -9.69 -12.88 -1.27
C GLU A 279 -8.29 -12.61 -1.84
N LEU A 280 -7.92 -13.28 -2.94
CA LEU A 280 -6.61 -13.15 -3.59
C LEU A 280 -6.72 -12.48 -4.95
N GLU A 281 -5.76 -11.63 -5.28
CA GLU A 281 -5.54 -11.08 -6.62
C GLU A 281 -4.06 -11.22 -7.03
N LEU A 282 -3.81 -11.33 -8.35
CA LEU A 282 -2.45 -11.22 -8.87
C LEU A 282 -1.86 -9.85 -8.53
N ALA A 283 -0.60 -9.79 -8.13
CA ALA A 283 0.04 -8.60 -7.59
C ALA A 283 1.35 -8.19 -8.28
N TYR A 284 1.60 -8.61 -9.51
CA TYR A 284 2.71 -8.07 -10.31
C TYR A 284 2.56 -6.57 -10.54
N ALA A 285 1.32 -6.12 -10.75
CA ALA A 285 0.91 -4.72 -10.75
C ALA A 285 -0.23 -4.53 -9.76
N ILE A 286 -0.23 -3.40 -9.05
CA ILE A 286 -1.29 -2.98 -8.15
C ILE A 286 -1.65 -1.52 -8.38
N THR A 287 -2.79 -1.07 -7.86
CA THR A 287 -3.09 0.36 -7.88
C THR A 287 -2.23 1.12 -6.87
N ILE A 288 -1.95 2.38 -7.16
CA ILE A 288 -1.21 3.26 -6.24
C ILE A 288 -1.92 3.34 -4.87
N HIS A 289 -3.25 3.29 -4.84
CA HIS A 289 -4.02 3.26 -3.60
C HIS A 289 -3.72 2.02 -2.74
N LYS A 290 -3.58 0.85 -3.36
CA LYS A 290 -3.22 -0.39 -2.65
C LYS A 290 -1.76 -0.45 -2.21
N ALA A 291 -0.90 0.44 -2.72
CA ALA A 291 0.49 0.55 -2.32
C ALA A 291 0.71 1.46 -1.10
N GLN A 292 -0.34 2.12 -0.59
CA GLN A 292 -0.22 2.94 0.63
C GLN A 292 0.23 2.08 1.81
N GLY A 293 1.09 2.63 2.67
CA GLY A 293 1.69 1.90 3.79
C GLY A 293 2.81 0.92 3.41
N SER A 294 3.00 0.60 2.12
CA SER A 294 4.05 -0.32 1.66
C SER A 294 5.20 0.42 0.98
N GLU A 295 6.38 -0.17 1.01
CA GLU A 295 7.56 0.34 0.30
C GLU A 295 8.25 -0.78 -0.47
N TYR A 296 8.82 -0.44 -1.63
CA TYR A 296 9.44 -1.40 -2.54
C TYR A 296 10.86 -0.97 -2.90
N PRO A 297 11.79 -1.90 -3.10
CA PRO A 297 13.15 -1.60 -3.57
C PRO A 297 13.14 -0.82 -4.89
N ALA A 298 12.27 -1.20 -5.83
CA ALA A 298 12.06 -0.46 -7.07
C ALA A 298 10.58 -0.39 -7.45
N VAL A 299 10.18 0.77 -7.98
CA VAL A 299 8.83 1.04 -8.45
C VAL A 299 8.84 1.43 -9.92
N ILE A 300 7.94 0.84 -10.70
CA ILE A 300 7.67 1.19 -12.09
C ILE A 300 6.29 1.84 -12.18
N ILE A 301 6.20 3.04 -12.76
CA ILE A 301 4.96 3.80 -12.88
C ILE A 301 4.63 4.00 -14.36
N PRO A 302 3.75 3.18 -14.96
CA PRO A 302 3.30 3.39 -16.32
C PRO A 302 2.27 4.53 -16.38
N LEU A 303 2.47 5.51 -17.27
CA LEU A 303 1.61 6.68 -17.42
C LEU A 303 1.27 6.94 -18.87
N LEU A 304 0.01 6.78 -19.25
CA LEU A 304 -0.59 7.31 -20.46
C LEU A 304 -1.84 8.09 -20.12
N GLN A 305 -2.43 8.74 -21.15
CA GLN A 305 -3.64 9.51 -20.97
C GLN A 305 -4.77 8.68 -20.32
N GLY A 306 -5.42 9.27 -19.33
CA GLY A 306 -6.46 8.64 -18.57
C GLY A 306 -7.44 9.66 -17.96
N PRO A 307 -8.41 9.21 -17.16
CA PRO A 307 -9.40 10.08 -16.54
C PRO A 307 -8.72 11.12 -15.63
N ARG A 308 -8.93 12.40 -15.94
CA ARG A 308 -8.32 13.52 -15.19
C ARG A 308 -8.59 13.48 -13.69
N GLN A 309 -9.70 12.88 -13.27
CA GLN A 309 -10.09 12.71 -11.87
C GLN A 309 -9.18 11.74 -11.10
N LEU A 310 -8.50 10.81 -11.81
CA LEU A 310 -7.56 9.85 -11.21
C LEU A 310 -6.10 10.29 -11.37
N TYR A 311 -5.83 11.29 -12.21
CA TYR A 311 -4.47 11.74 -12.56
C TYR A 311 -4.18 13.07 -11.90
N TYR A 312 -3.88 13.04 -10.60
CA TYR A 312 -3.63 14.22 -9.78
C TYR A 312 -2.33 14.10 -8.97
N ARG A 313 -1.85 15.23 -8.51
CA ARG A 313 -0.54 15.41 -7.86
C ARG A 313 -0.28 14.42 -6.72
N ASN A 314 -1.20 14.29 -5.78
CA ASN A 314 -1.00 13.44 -4.61
C ASN A 314 -0.91 11.94 -4.98
N LEU A 315 -1.59 11.51 -6.06
CA LEU A 315 -1.45 10.15 -6.56
C LEU A 315 -0.03 9.90 -7.07
N LEU A 316 0.51 10.81 -7.88
CA LEU A 316 1.89 10.73 -8.39
C LEU A 316 2.91 10.81 -7.25
N TYR A 317 2.71 11.73 -6.31
CA TYR A 317 3.54 11.87 -5.11
C TYR A 317 3.58 10.56 -4.31
N THR A 318 2.41 9.98 -4.01
CA THR A 318 2.31 8.71 -3.30
C THR A 318 3.04 7.59 -4.05
N ALA A 319 2.87 7.48 -5.38
CA ALA A 319 3.55 6.46 -6.16
C ALA A 319 5.08 6.56 -6.10
N VAL A 320 5.62 7.79 -6.23
CA VAL A 320 7.05 8.03 -6.18
C VAL A 320 7.63 7.71 -4.80
N THR A 321 6.92 8.09 -3.74
CA THR A 321 7.37 7.86 -2.34
C THR A 321 7.30 6.40 -1.92
N ARG A 322 6.74 5.48 -2.72
CA ARG A 322 6.78 4.03 -2.43
C ARG A 322 8.11 3.37 -2.77
N ALA A 323 9.00 4.06 -3.47
CA ALA A 323 10.29 3.49 -3.87
C ALA A 323 11.41 3.82 -2.87
N ARG A 324 12.18 2.80 -2.50
CA ARG A 324 13.36 2.94 -1.62
C ARG A 324 14.65 3.25 -2.38
N LYS A 325 14.85 2.61 -3.57
CA LYS A 325 16.14 2.67 -4.29
C LYS A 325 16.01 3.13 -5.73
N CYS A 326 14.86 2.91 -6.38
CA CYS A 326 14.70 3.26 -7.78
C CYS A 326 13.24 3.52 -8.15
N VAL A 327 13.00 4.65 -8.83
CA VAL A 327 11.74 4.95 -9.53
C VAL A 327 12.00 4.95 -11.03
N THR A 328 11.17 4.27 -11.79
CA THR A 328 11.13 4.38 -13.24
C THR A 328 9.73 4.73 -13.70
N VAL A 329 9.52 5.94 -14.17
CA VAL A 329 8.28 6.35 -14.83
C VAL A 329 8.39 6.03 -16.31
N ILE A 330 7.35 5.42 -16.90
CA ILE A 330 7.34 5.05 -18.32
C ILE A 330 6.06 5.58 -18.96
N GLY A 331 6.17 6.46 -19.91
CA GLY A 331 4.98 6.94 -20.63
C GLY A 331 5.09 8.34 -21.16
N SER A 332 3.96 9.06 -21.15
CA SER A 332 3.82 10.40 -21.70
C SER A 332 4.33 11.45 -20.72
N GLU A 333 5.27 12.26 -21.16
CA GLU A 333 5.80 13.39 -20.40
C GLU A 333 4.72 14.45 -20.14
N SER A 334 3.84 14.70 -21.09
CA SER A 334 2.73 15.65 -20.91
C SER A 334 1.79 15.22 -19.80
N VAL A 335 1.46 13.92 -19.73
CA VAL A 335 0.62 13.36 -18.65
C VAL A 335 1.30 13.49 -17.29
N PHE A 336 2.60 13.22 -17.22
CA PHE A 336 3.37 13.39 -15.99
C PHE A 336 3.34 14.85 -15.50
N GLN A 337 3.55 15.83 -16.41
CA GLN A 337 3.50 17.25 -16.06
C GLN A 337 2.08 17.70 -15.70
N GLU A 338 1.06 17.22 -16.41
CA GLU A 338 -0.34 17.49 -16.08
C GLU A 338 -0.69 17.00 -14.66
N MET A 339 -0.23 15.82 -14.27
CA MET A 339 -0.44 15.31 -12.91
C MET A 339 0.19 16.21 -11.84
N ILE A 340 1.40 16.73 -12.10
CA ILE A 340 2.07 17.66 -11.16
C ILE A 340 1.24 18.93 -10.98
N GLN A 341 0.61 19.44 -12.04
CA GLN A 341 -0.20 20.66 -12.01
C GLN A 341 -1.64 20.40 -11.51
N ASN A 342 -2.11 19.17 -11.57
CA ASN A 342 -3.49 18.85 -11.19
C ASN A 342 -3.61 18.67 -9.66
N THR A 343 -4.17 19.70 -9.01
CA THR A 343 -4.48 19.72 -7.58
C THR A 343 -5.90 19.30 -7.25
N ASN A 344 -6.68 18.84 -8.25
CA ASN A 344 -8.08 18.45 -8.09
C ASN A 344 -8.20 17.14 -7.29
N GLN A 345 -7.69 17.15 -6.08
CA GLN A 345 -8.07 16.18 -5.07
C GLN A 345 -9.55 16.40 -4.77
N GLN A 346 -10.33 15.32 -4.66
CA GLN A 346 -11.70 15.45 -4.19
C GLN A 346 -11.69 16.17 -2.82
N ASN A 347 -12.13 17.43 -2.82
CA ASN A 347 -12.30 18.16 -1.57
C ASN A 347 -13.40 17.46 -0.79
N ARG A 348 -13.04 16.92 0.35
CA ARG A 348 -14.00 16.32 1.28
C ARG A 348 -14.62 17.41 2.10
N ASN A 349 -15.94 17.49 2.06
CA ASN A 349 -16.68 18.38 2.93
C ASN A 349 -16.70 17.76 4.34
N THR A 350 -15.96 18.36 5.24
CA THR A 350 -15.88 17.96 6.64
C THR A 350 -15.98 19.19 7.54
N SER A 351 -16.68 19.08 8.64
CA SER A 351 -16.79 20.12 9.66
C SER A 351 -15.89 19.85 10.89
N LEU A 352 -15.02 18.85 10.83
CA LEU A 352 -14.24 18.43 11.99
C LEU A 352 -13.33 19.55 12.51
N ALA A 353 -12.63 20.27 11.63
CA ALA A 353 -11.77 21.37 12.03
C ALA A 353 -12.52 22.53 12.70
N GLU A 354 -13.73 22.83 12.23
CA GLU A 354 -14.60 23.85 12.80
C GLU A 354 -15.09 23.43 14.18
N ARG A 355 -15.58 22.21 14.31
CA ARG A 355 -16.05 21.65 15.59
C ARG A 355 -14.95 21.60 16.64
N ILE A 356 -13.71 21.23 16.26
CA ILE A 356 -12.58 21.24 17.18
C ILE A 356 -12.33 22.65 17.72
N ARG A 357 -12.45 23.70 16.91
CA ARG A 357 -12.29 25.09 17.36
C ARG A 357 -13.39 25.49 18.32
N GLU A 358 -14.65 25.19 17.97
CA GLU A 358 -15.84 25.50 18.82
C GLU A 358 -15.71 24.85 20.21
N PHE A 359 -15.12 23.68 20.33
CA PHE A 359 -14.91 23.01 21.63
C PHE A 359 -13.71 23.56 22.41
N ASN A 360 -12.81 24.30 21.77
CA ASN A 360 -11.64 24.91 22.44
C ASN A 360 -11.85 26.38 22.85
N GLU A 361 -12.92 27.00 22.40
CA GLU A 361 -13.36 28.33 22.85
C GLU A 361 -14.15 28.22 24.17
#